data_ab003d8c0115e76aaf7bbd232b16dbc1
#
_entry.id   ab003d8c0115e76aaf7bbd232b16dbc1
#
_cell.length_a   1.000
_cell.length_b   1.000
_cell.length_c   1.000
_cell.angle_alpha   90.00
_cell.angle_beta   90.00
_cell.angle_gamma   90.00
#
_symmetry.space_group_name_H-M   'P 1'
#
loop_
_entity.id
_entity.type
_entity.pdbx_description
1 polymer ?
#
loop_
_entity_poly.entity_id
_entity_poly.type
_entity_poly.pdbx_seq_one_letter_code
_entity_poly.pdbx_strand_id
1 'polypeptide(L)'
;MDRSRLGRHGRRVGLGVLGLLLLIQLVPYGWSHPNPPVTQDAPWPDAESARIARDSCYACHSNETDWPAYSYVAPMSWAVRYDVEAGRAKLNFSTWDQDDGEADDAAETVREGSMPLDRYTVIHRGARLSDAEADRLVAALEALDRADGGGDDGDDGRDGGEDGDD
;
A
#
# COMPACT_ATOMS: atom_id res chain seq x y z
N MET A 1 35.69 -23.76 -31.82
CA MET A 1 34.27 -23.61 -31.35
C MET A 1 33.50 -22.96 -32.49
N ASP A 2 32.46 -23.64 -32.99
CA ASP A 2 31.74 -23.24 -34.20
C ASP A 2 30.77 -22.06 -33.90
N ARG A 3 31.13 -20.85 -34.37
CA ARG A 3 30.36 -19.62 -34.20
C ARG A 3 28.93 -19.74 -34.75
N SER A 4 28.73 -20.61 -35.75
CA SER A 4 27.41 -20.85 -36.37
C SER A 4 26.45 -21.65 -35.46
N ARG A 5 26.98 -22.51 -34.59
CA ARG A 5 26.18 -23.26 -33.61
C ARG A 5 25.76 -22.37 -32.43
N LEU A 6 26.68 -21.50 -31.99
CA LEU A 6 26.40 -20.56 -30.90
C LEU A 6 25.29 -19.57 -31.30
N GLY A 7 25.33 -19.03 -32.49
CA GLY A 7 24.30 -18.13 -33.03
C GLY A 7 22.90 -18.79 -33.13
N ARG A 8 22.85 -20.06 -33.56
CA ARG A 8 21.60 -20.81 -33.68
C ARG A 8 20.97 -21.12 -32.29
N HIS A 9 21.78 -21.47 -31.31
CA HIS A 9 21.30 -21.70 -29.93
C HIS A 9 20.79 -20.38 -29.33
N GLY A 10 21.54 -19.29 -29.44
CA GLY A 10 21.10 -17.98 -28.97
C GLY A 10 19.73 -17.54 -29.53
N ARG A 11 19.57 -17.72 -30.89
CA ARG A 11 18.28 -17.41 -31.54
C ARG A 11 17.13 -18.29 -31.06
N ARG A 12 17.34 -19.58 -30.82
CA ARG A 12 16.30 -20.50 -30.30
C ARG A 12 15.91 -20.14 -28.87
N VAL A 13 16.89 -19.82 -28.01
CA VAL A 13 16.64 -19.36 -26.64
C VAL A 13 15.87 -18.04 -26.68
N GLY A 14 16.29 -17.07 -27.48
CA GLY A 14 15.59 -15.78 -27.62
C GLY A 14 14.14 -15.94 -28.10
N LEU A 15 13.87 -16.81 -29.09
CA LEU A 15 12.52 -17.11 -29.55
C LEU A 15 11.70 -17.83 -28.48
N GLY A 16 12.30 -18.71 -27.70
CA GLY A 16 11.64 -19.39 -26.57
C GLY A 16 11.24 -18.40 -25.46
N VAL A 17 12.14 -17.49 -25.10
CA VAL A 17 11.86 -16.44 -24.10
C VAL A 17 10.75 -15.50 -24.61
N LEU A 18 10.83 -15.07 -25.87
CA LEU A 18 9.79 -14.22 -26.46
C LEU A 18 8.43 -14.93 -26.47
N GLY A 19 8.40 -16.22 -26.87
CA GLY A 19 7.20 -17.03 -26.83
C GLY A 19 6.60 -17.15 -25.43
N LEU A 20 7.45 -17.38 -24.42
CA LEU A 20 7.04 -17.42 -23.02
C LEU A 20 6.47 -16.06 -22.57
N LEU A 21 7.15 -14.94 -22.87
CA LEU A 21 6.66 -13.60 -22.53
C LEU A 21 5.31 -13.29 -23.19
N LEU A 22 5.07 -13.77 -24.41
CA LEU A 22 3.77 -13.61 -25.06
C LEU A 22 2.71 -14.51 -24.42
N LEU A 23 3.05 -15.73 -24.03
CA LEU A 23 2.12 -16.66 -23.39
C LEU A 23 1.66 -16.17 -22.01
N ILE A 24 2.55 -15.61 -21.21
CA ILE A 24 2.18 -15.09 -19.89
C ILE A 24 1.24 -13.87 -19.97
N GLN A 25 1.19 -13.16 -21.12
CA GLN A 25 0.22 -12.07 -21.32
C GLN A 25 -1.23 -12.60 -21.39
N LEU A 26 -1.45 -13.88 -21.62
CA LEU A 26 -2.79 -14.48 -21.68
C LEU A 26 -3.37 -14.77 -20.28
N VAL A 27 -2.57 -14.65 -19.23
CA VAL A 27 -3.04 -14.79 -17.84
C VAL A 27 -3.79 -13.51 -17.44
N PRO A 28 -5.10 -13.56 -17.11
CA PRO A 28 -5.92 -12.36 -16.93
C PRO A 28 -5.66 -11.63 -15.62
N TYR A 29 -4.86 -12.18 -14.69
CA TYR A 29 -4.49 -11.50 -13.46
C TYR A 29 -3.66 -10.25 -13.77
N GLY A 30 -4.04 -9.12 -13.21
CA GLY A 30 -3.39 -7.83 -13.48
C GLY A 30 -3.88 -7.11 -14.75
N TRP A 31 -4.92 -7.60 -15.44
CA TRP A 31 -5.51 -6.88 -16.60
C TRP A 31 -6.41 -5.73 -16.16
N SER A 32 -7.10 -5.89 -15.05
CA SER A 32 -7.98 -4.85 -14.51
C SER A 32 -7.22 -3.93 -13.54
N HIS A 33 -7.53 -2.64 -13.59
CA HIS A 33 -6.93 -1.58 -12.78
C HIS A 33 -8.04 -0.82 -12.05
N PRO A 34 -8.74 -1.45 -11.09
CA PRO A 34 -9.89 -0.83 -10.44
C PRO A 34 -9.43 0.22 -9.43
N ASN A 35 -10.12 1.36 -9.47
CA ASN A 35 -10.13 2.33 -8.39
C ASN A 35 -11.58 2.41 -7.88
N PRO A 36 -11.93 1.68 -6.81
CA PRO A 36 -13.24 1.77 -6.19
C PRO A 36 -13.54 3.20 -5.71
N PRO A 37 -14.80 3.55 -5.45
CA PRO A 37 -15.12 4.86 -4.88
C PRO A 37 -14.41 5.12 -3.56
N VAL A 38 -14.01 6.36 -3.32
CA VAL A 38 -13.60 6.84 -2.00
C VAL A 38 -14.88 7.03 -1.18
N THR A 39 -14.99 6.36 -0.04
CA THR A 39 -16.13 6.53 0.89
C THR A 39 -15.80 7.59 1.93
N GLN A 40 -14.64 7.50 2.53
CA GLN A 40 -14.10 8.48 3.44
C GLN A 40 -12.57 8.48 3.33
N ASP A 41 -11.98 9.62 3.03
CA ASP A 41 -10.51 9.78 3.06
C ASP A 41 -10.04 9.89 4.52
N ALA A 42 -8.83 9.37 4.81
CA ALA A 42 -8.24 9.45 6.14
C ALA A 42 -8.17 10.92 6.61
N PRO A 43 -8.57 11.23 7.85
CA PRO A 43 -8.63 12.60 8.37
C PRO A 43 -7.24 13.09 8.82
N TRP A 44 -6.33 13.26 7.88
CA TRP A 44 -4.95 13.68 8.15
C TRP A 44 -4.89 14.94 9.01
N PRO A 45 -4.01 14.99 10.03
CA PRO A 45 -3.96 16.11 10.98
C PRO A 45 -3.51 17.43 10.32
N ASP A 46 -2.79 17.38 9.21
CA ASP A 46 -2.34 18.55 8.45
C ASP A 46 -2.07 18.21 6.98
N ALA A 47 -2.06 19.25 6.15
CA ALA A 47 -1.90 19.12 4.70
C ALA A 47 -0.54 18.56 4.27
N GLU A 48 0.52 18.76 5.06
CA GLU A 48 1.86 18.26 4.73
C GLU A 48 1.95 16.76 4.99
N SER A 49 1.39 16.27 6.10
CA SER A 49 1.28 14.83 6.38
C SER A 49 0.42 14.12 5.32
N ALA A 50 -0.70 14.72 4.93
CA ALA A 50 -1.52 14.23 3.84
C ALA A 50 -0.75 14.14 2.51
N ARG A 51 0.05 15.16 2.18
CA ARG A 51 0.90 15.17 0.98
C ARG A 51 1.91 14.03 1.00
N ILE A 52 2.64 13.87 2.11
CA ILE A 52 3.64 12.81 2.28
C ILE A 52 2.98 11.44 2.10
N ALA A 53 1.84 11.20 2.73
CA ALA A 53 1.10 9.95 2.60
C ALA A 53 0.64 9.71 1.15
N ARG A 54 0.13 10.73 0.44
CA ARG A 54 -0.27 10.62 -0.97
C ARG A 54 0.90 10.27 -1.88
N ASP A 55 2.06 10.88 -1.67
CA ASP A 55 3.26 10.64 -2.47
C ASP A 55 3.87 9.25 -2.22
N SER A 56 3.78 8.73 -0.99
CA SER A 56 4.52 7.53 -0.56
C SER A 56 3.65 6.28 -0.39
N CYS A 57 2.36 6.41 -0.02
CA CYS A 57 1.52 5.29 0.41
C CYS A 57 0.30 5.07 -0.49
N TYR A 58 -0.36 6.14 -0.97
CA TYR A 58 -1.66 6.07 -1.68
C TYR A 58 -1.63 5.22 -2.95
N ALA A 59 -0.47 5.05 -3.58
CA ALA A 59 -0.35 4.17 -4.75
C ALA A 59 -0.81 2.73 -4.48
N CYS A 60 -0.62 2.22 -3.25
CA CYS A 60 -1.02 0.88 -2.85
C CYS A 60 -2.12 0.88 -1.77
N HIS A 61 -2.18 1.91 -0.92
CA HIS A 61 -3.05 1.99 0.24
C HIS A 61 -4.23 2.96 0.06
N SER A 62 -4.71 3.14 -1.18
CA SER A 62 -5.90 3.95 -1.47
C SER A 62 -6.68 3.43 -2.69
N ASN A 63 -7.90 3.95 -2.87
CA ASN A 63 -8.69 3.73 -4.07
C ASN A 63 -8.33 4.71 -5.21
N GLU A 64 -7.24 5.49 -5.04
CA GLU A 64 -6.78 6.52 -5.96
C GLU A 64 -5.43 6.15 -6.62
N THR A 65 -5.18 4.86 -6.86
CA THR A 65 -3.95 4.39 -7.51
C THR A 65 -3.80 4.99 -8.91
N ASP A 66 -2.68 5.69 -9.14
CA ASP A 66 -2.23 6.05 -10.49
C ASP A 66 -1.48 4.87 -11.10
N TRP A 67 -2.18 4.10 -11.94
CA TRP A 67 -1.67 2.85 -12.50
C TRP A 67 -0.56 3.11 -13.52
N PRO A 68 0.70 2.76 -13.23
CA PRO A 68 1.82 3.05 -14.12
C PRO A 68 1.76 2.20 -15.39
N ALA A 69 2.34 2.68 -16.49
CA ALA A 69 2.30 1.99 -17.78
C ALA A 69 2.83 0.55 -17.74
N TYR A 70 3.79 0.25 -16.88
CA TYR A 70 4.32 -1.12 -16.74
C TYR A 70 3.35 -2.08 -16.04
N SER A 71 2.31 -1.58 -15.36
CA SER A 71 1.25 -2.40 -14.75
C SER A 71 0.33 -3.06 -15.78
N TYR A 72 0.50 -2.77 -17.07
CA TYR A 72 -0.26 -3.38 -18.16
C TYR A 72 0.45 -4.56 -18.84
N VAL A 73 1.67 -4.91 -18.40
CA VAL A 73 2.50 -5.93 -19.03
C VAL A 73 2.98 -6.95 -17.99
N ALA A 74 2.63 -8.24 -18.18
CA ALA A 74 3.10 -9.31 -17.32
C ALA A 74 4.63 -9.55 -17.49
N PRO A 75 5.35 -9.87 -16.43
CA PRO A 75 4.87 -10.20 -15.08
C PRO A 75 4.66 -8.98 -14.15
N MET A 76 5.03 -7.77 -14.58
CA MET A 76 4.91 -6.56 -13.74
C MET A 76 3.45 -6.25 -13.39
N SER A 77 2.51 -6.48 -14.30
CA SER A 77 1.07 -6.33 -14.04
C SER A 77 0.61 -7.17 -12.83
N TRP A 78 1.14 -8.36 -12.69
CA TRP A 78 0.82 -9.24 -11.56
C TRP A 78 1.39 -8.71 -10.24
N ALA A 79 2.64 -8.25 -10.27
CA ALA A 79 3.28 -7.71 -9.08
C ALA A 79 2.57 -6.44 -8.57
N VAL A 80 2.28 -5.49 -9.48
CA VAL A 80 1.60 -4.24 -9.12
C VAL A 80 0.18 -4.53 -8.62
N ARG A 81 -0.55 -5.42 -9.31
CA ARG A 81 -1.90 -5.80 -8.88
C ARG A 81 -1.90 -6.41 -7.49
N TYR A 82 -0.97 -7.34 -7.23
CA TYR A 82 -0.83 -7.95 -5.92
C TYR A 82 -0.51 -6.93 -4.83
N ASP A 83 0.45 -6.01 -5.09
CA ASP A 83 0.84 -4.99 -4.10
C ASP A 83 -0.32 -4.05 -3.76
N VAL A 84 -1.12 -3.64 -4.76
CA VAL A 84 -2.29 -2.78 -4.54
C VAL A 84 -3.40 -3.54 -3.79
N GLU A 85 -3.68 -4.80 -4.15
CA GLU A 85 -4.68 -5.61 -3.44
C GLU A 85 -4.27 -5.87 -1.99
N ALA A 86 -3.02 -6.25 -1.77
CA ALA A 86 -2.48 -6.50 -0.43
C ALA A 86 -2.41 -5.23 0.41
N GLY A 87 -2.01 -4.10 -0.19
CA GLY A 87 -1.97 -2.81 0.49
C GLY A 87 -3.35 -2.37 0.96
N ARG A 88 -4.35 -2.38 0.05
CA ARG A 88 -5.74 -2.03 0.40
C ARG A 88 -6.39 -2.95 1.40
N ALA A 89 -6.00 -4.23 1.41
CA ALA A 89 -6.52 -5.21 2.36
C ALA A 89 -5.94 -5.05 3.77
N LYS A 90 -4.78 -4.40 3.88
CA LYS A 90 -4.13 -4.12 5.16
C LYS A 90 -4.53 -2.77 5.72
N LEU A 91 -4.51 -1.74 4.91
CA LEU A 91 -4.88 -0.37 5.27
C LEU A 91 -5.33 0.34 4.00
N ASN A 92 -6.49 1.01 4.05
CA ASN A 92 -7.02 1.75 2.92
C ASN A 92 -7.46 3.16 3.34
N PHE A 93 -6.62 4.15 3.05
CA PHE A 93 -6.89 5.56 3.36
C PHE A 93 -8.13 6.14 2.65
N SER A 94 -8.69 5.44 1.65
CA SER A 94 -9.89 5.88 0.93
C SER A 94 -11.20 5.30 1.47
N THR A 95 -11.14 4.42 2.46
CA THR A 95 -12.28 3.76 3.11
C THR A 95 -12.13 3.80 4.63
N TRP A 96 -11.69 4.93 5.15
CA TRP A 96 -11.36 5.12 6.56
C TRP A 96 -12.53 4.80 7.51
N ASP A 97 -13.76 5.00 7.04
CA ASP A 97 -14.99 4.63 7.75
C ASP A 97 -15.19 3.10 7.92
N GLN A 98 -14.38 2.29 7.26
CA GLN A 98 -14.43 0.84 7.26
C GLN A 98 -13.11 0.21 7.73
N ASP A 99 -12.16 1.04 8.16
CA ASP A 99 -10.84 0.60 8.62
C ASP A 99 -10.92 0.15 10.08
N ASP A 100 -10.36 -1.01 10.39
CA ASP A 100 -10.38 -1.62 11.71
C ASP A 100 -9.19 -1.15 12.60
N GLY A 101 -8.60 0.02 12.33
CA GLY A 101 -7.59 0.63 13.21
C GLY A 101 -6.14 0.15 12.97
N GLU A 102 -5.75 -0.19 11.73
CA GLU A 102 -4.37 -0.60 11.41
C GLU A 102 -3.37 0.58 11.23
N ALA A 103 -3.74 1.79 11.67
CA ALA A 103 -2.86 2.96 11.55
C ALA A 103 -1.62 2.86 12.45
N ASP A 104 -1.71 2.23 13.62
CA ASP A 104 -0.58 1.99 14.52
C ASP A 104 0.44 1.02 13.90
N ASP A 105 -0.02 -0.09 13.34
CA ASP A 105 0.82 -1.03 12.58
C ASP A 105 1.52 -0.32 11.41
N ALA A 106 0.83 0.60 10.74
CA ALA A 106 1.42 1.39 9.66
C ALA A 106 2.53 2.34 10.18
N ALA A 107 2.33 2.97 11.33
CA ALA A 107 3.36 3.81 11.97
C ALA A 107 4.60 3.00 12.32
N GLU A 108 4.45 1.77 12.83
CA GLU A 108 5.58 0.90 13.13
C GLU A 108 6.34 0.49 11.87
N THR A 109 5.65 0.08 10.80
CA THR A 109 6.28 -0.33 9.54
C THR A 109 7.07 0.80 8.87
N VAL A 110 6.60 2.06 8.99
CA VAL A 110 7.34 3.26 8.54
C VAL A 110 8.57 3.49 9.42
N ARG A 111 8.44 3.38 10.74
CA ARG A 111 9.53 3.55 11.71
C ARG A 111 10.65 2.53 11.50
N GLU A 112 10.30 1.30 11.19
CA GLU A 112 11.24 0.22 10.87
C GLU A 112 11.87 0.35 9.48
N GLY A 113 11.35 1.23 8.63
CA GLY A 113 11.78 1.40 7.23
C GLY A 113 11.36 0.25 6.30
N SER A 114 10.40 -0.58 6.72
CA SER A 114 9.84 -1.63 5.88
C SER A 114 8.83 -1.10 4.86
N MET A 115 8.27 0.09 5.11
CA MET A 115 7.41 0.87 4.20
C MET A 115 7.95 2.30 4.03
N PRO A 116 7.88 2.85 2.81
CA PRO A 116 7.49 2.22 1.53
C PRO A 116 8.47 1.15 1.06
N LEU A 117 7.98 0.16 0.31
CA LEU A 117 8.80 -0.96 -0.18
C LEU A 117 10.00 -0.49 -1.01
N ASP A 118 11.19 -1.00 -0.73
CA ASP A 118 12.42 -0.65 -1.46
C ASP A 118 12.29 -0.84 -2.98
N ARG A 119 11.67 -1.96 -3.42
CA ARG A 119 11.45 -2.23 -4.85
C ARG A 119 10.58 -1.17 -5.53
N TYR A 120 9.66 -0.54 -4.78
CA TYR A 120 8.82 0.54 -5.26
C TYR A 120 9.60 1.84 -5.35
N THR A 121 10.31 2.22 -4.30
CA THR A 121 11.06 3.49 -4.22
C THR A 121 12.27 3.56 -5.16
N VAL A 122 12.79 2.41 -5.64
CA VAL A 122 13.84 2.37 -6.68
C VAL A 122 13.31 2.96 -8.01
N ILE A 123 12.07 2.66 -8.35
CA ILE A 123 11.40 3.13 -9.58
C ILE A 123 10.73 4.48 -9.34
N HIS A 124 10.04 4.63 -8.20
CA HIS A 124 9.29 5.83 -7.79
C HIS A 124 10.07 6.61 -6.72
N ARG A 125 11.10 7.35 -7.15
CA ARG A 125 12.00 8.06 -6.24
C ARG A 125 11.30 9.13 -5.40
N GLY A 126 10.19 9.69 -5.89
CA GLY A 126 9.37 10.66 -5.16
C GLY A 126 8.62 10.06 -3.97
N ALA A 127 8.46 8.74 -3.93
CA ALA A 127 7.84 8.03 -2.82
C ALA A 127 8.82 7.67 -1.69
N ARG A 128 10.12 7.95 -1.87
CA ARG A 128 11.12 7.72 -0.82
C ARG A 128 11.01 8.78 0.25
N LEU A 129 10.80 8.35 1.48
CA LEU A 129 10.78 9.22 2.64
C LEU A 129 12.22 9.65 3.03
N SER A 130 12.41 10.93 3.35
CA SER A 130 13.52 11.37 4.17
C SER A 130 13.23 11.07 5.65
N ASP A 131 14.25 11.10 6.50
CA ASP A 131 14.07 10.84 7.94
C ASP A 131 13.02 11.78 8.54
N ALA A 132 13.05 13.08 8.18
CA ALA A 132 12.08 14.07 8.65
C ALA A 132 10.64 13.83 8.14
N GLU A 133 10.48 13.31 6.92
CA GLU A 133 9.16 12.92 6.39
C GLU A 133 8.65 11.64 7.05
N ALA A 134 9.53 10.68 7.31
CA ALA A 134 9.21 9.46 8.05
C ALA A 134 8.73 9.78 9.47
N ASP A 135 9.50 10.59 10.22
CA ASP A 135 9.13 11.02 11.57
C ASP A 135 7.77 11.74 11.60
N ARG A 136 7.54 12.63 10.62
CA ARG A 136 6.25 13.33 10.51
C ARG A 136 5.10 12.40 10.17
N LEU A 137 5.31 11.48 9.25
CA LEU A 137 4.28 10.53 8.84
C LEU A 137 3.92 9.58 9.98
N VAL A 138 4.91 9.08 10.72
CA VAL A 138 4.72 8.29 11.95
C VAL A 138 3.87 9.05 12.96
N ALA A 139 4.21 10.30 13.27
CA ALA A 139 3.43 11.11 14.21
C ALA A 139 1.99 11.35 13.73
N ALA A 140 1.78 11.47 12.41
CA ALA A 140 0.45 11.64 11.83
C ALA A 140 -0.38 10.35 11.89
N LEU A 141 0.22 9.20 11.61
CA LEU A 141 -0.44 7.88 11.73
C LEU A 141 -0.83 7.58 13.18
N GLU A 142 0.06 7.82 14.14
CA GLU A 142 -0.26 7.72 15.57
C GLU A 142 -1.35 8.69 16.03
N ALA A 143 -1.50 9.83 15.36
CA ALA A 143 -2.58 10.77 15.65
C ALA A 143 -3.92 10.28 15.09
N LEU A 144 -3.91 9.64 13.91
CA LEU A 144 -5.09 9.00 13.33
C LEU A 144 -5.58 7.85 14.21
N ASP A 145 -4.68 6.95 14.63
CA ASP A 145 -4.97 5.82 15.51
C ASP A 145 -5.62 6.28 16.83
N ARG A 146 -5.05 7.29 17.50
CA ARG A 146 -5.61 7.86 18.73
C ARG A 146 -6.99 8.51 18.54
N ALA A 147 -7.26 9.05 17.35
CA ALA A 147 -8.56 9.65 17.05
C ALA A 147 -9.64 8.59 16.81
N ASP A 148 -9.26 7.44 16.27
CA ASP A 148 -10.15 6.31 16.00
C ASP A 148 -10.41 5.48 17.28
N GLY A 149 -9.37 5.20 18.09
CA GLY A 149 -9.47 4.48 19.38
C GLY A 149 -10.07 5.29 20.52
N GLY A 150 -10.15 6.61 20.40
CA GLY A 150 -10.65 7.50 21.46
C GLY A 150 -12.18 7.55 21.62
N GLY A 151 -12.93 6.78 20.82
CA GLY A 151 -14.40 6.73 20.89
C GLY A 151 -14.98 5.77 21.93
N ASP A 152 -14.18 4.85 22.48
CA ASP A 152 -14.70 3.73 23.30
C ASP A 152 -14.45 3.87 24.82
N ASP A 153 -13.76 4.91 25.29
CA ASP A 153 -13.44 5.09 26.72
C ASP A 153 -14.48 5.89 27.53
N GLY A 154 -15.71 5.99 27.07
CA GLY A 154 -16.69 6.95 27.59
C GLY A 154 -17.98 6.39 28.16
N ASP A 155 -18.03 5.19 28.71
CA ASP A 155 -19.21 4.82 29.58
C ASP A 155 -18.99 3.60 30.50
N ASP A 156 -17.93 3.59 31.28
CA ASP A 156 -17.94 2.78 32.50
C ASP A 156 -18.69 3.56 33.59
N GLY A 157 -20.04 3.46 33.51
CA GLY A 157 -20.95 3.95 34.50
C GLY A 157 -20.56 3.47 35.91
N ARG A 158 -20.11 4.41 36.72
CA ARG A 158 -20.10 4.26 38.17
C ARG A 158 -21.52 4.07 38.69
N ASP A 159 -22.00 2.85 38.72
CA ASP A 159 -23.07 2.46 39.63
C ASP A 159 -22.49 2.32 41.05
N GLY A 160 -22.52 3.42 41.76
CA GLY A 160 -22.35 3.45 43.20
C GLY A 160 -23.61 2.91 43.87
N GLY A 161 -23.65 1.59 44.10
CA GLY A 161 -24.63 1.00 44.99
C GLY A 161 -24.30 1.42 46.42
N GLU A 162 -25.03 2.38 46.95
CA GLU A 162 -25.16 2.60 48.41
C GLU A 162 -26.14 1.57 48.94
N ASP A 163 -25.62 0.50 49.54
CA ASP A 163 -26.37 -0.36 50.45
C ASP A 163 -26.44 0.36 51.78
N GLY A 164 -27.61 0.96 52.07
CA GLY A 164 -27.99 1.46 53.39
C GLY A 164 -28.57 0.32 54.19
N ASP A 165 -27.92 0.03 55.32
CA ASP A 165 -28.44 -0.75 56.41
C ASP A 165 -29.71 -0.11 57.05
N ASP A 166 -30.73 -0.95 57.28
CA ASP A 166 -31.52 -0.98 58.49
C ASP A 166 -32.21 -2.35 58.65
#